data_597596a493ecfb6344bbf1cfe76fb406
#
_entry.id   597596a493ecfb6344bbf1cfe76fb406
#
_cell.length_a   1.000
_cell.length_b   1.000
_cell.length_c   1.000
_cell.angle_alpha   90.00
_cell.angle_beta   90.00
_cell.angle_gamma   90.00
#
_symmetry.space_group_name_H-M   'P 1'
#
loop_
_entity.id
_entity.type
_entity.pdbx_description
1 polymer ?
#
loop_
_entity_poly.entity_id
_entity_poly.type
_entity_poly.pdbx_seq_one_letter_code
_entity_poly.pdbx_strand_id
1 'polypeptide(L)'
;GSDPMAAIGNKMADYIANQRQKDLLSCLKGIFGDVGDTSSASFAALAVDGASGDTPTQLTARQVVEGQSLLGDQGEKLAAICVHPKVFYDLKERRALDYIYDNNGQPDSSAAQGSLATAFGDVSVPTFMGMRVIVSADVQTAGSGASTEYASYLFTQGAIGSGEQLGANFEQDRDILAKSDAMSVDLHYVYHPIGSSFSTSV
;
A
#
# COMPACT_ATOMS: atom_id res chain seq x y z
N GLY A 1 20.68 15.36 -27.91
CA GLY A 1 20.94 15.30 -26.49
C GLY A 1 19.62 15.28 -25.73
N SER A 2 19.49 14.43 -24.73
CA SER A 2 18.31 14.41 -23.86
C SER A 2 18.30 15.70 -23.02
N ASP A 3 17.15 16.34 -22.91
CA ASP A 3 16.97 17.53 -22.07
C ASP A 3 17.12 17.15 -20.59
N PRO A 4 18.13 17.70 -19.88
CA PRO A 4 18.36 17.38 -18.48
C PRO A 4 17.20 17.83 -17.58
N MET A 5 16.46 18.87 -17.93
CA MET A 5 15.30 19.32 -17.15
C MET A 5 14.13 18.33 -17.24
N ALA A 6 13.91 17.73 -18.40
CA ALA A 6 12.91 16.66 -18.53
C ALA A 6 13.27 15.43 -17.67
N ALA A 7 14.56 15.07 -17.60
CA ALA A 7 15.01 13.98 -16.74
C ALA A 7 14.81 14.28 -15.24
N ILE A 8 15.05 15.53 -14.83
CA ILE A 8 14.80 16.00 -13.45
C ILE A 8 13.30 15.96 -13.16
N GLY A 9 12.45 16.45 -14.07
CA GLY A 9 10.99 16.41 -13.92
C GLY A 9 10.46 15.01 -13.70
N ASN A 10 10.93 14.03 -14.48
CA ASN A 10 10.53 12.62 -14.29
C ASN A 10 10.96 12.09 -12.92
N LYS A 11 12.15 12.42 -12.46
CA LYS A 11 12.64 12.04 -11.13
C LYS A 11 11.83 12.68 -10.00
N MET A 12 11.40 13.92 -10.17
CA MET A 12 10.50 14.59 -9.22
C MET A 12 9.12 13.92 -9.18
N ALA A 13 8.57 13.52 -10.32
CA ALA A 13 7.31 12.79 -10.37
C ALA A 13 7.39 11.45 -9.62
N ASP A 14 8.47 10.69 -9.84
CA ASP A 14 8.72 9.44 -9.10
C ASP A 14 8.85 9.69 -7.59
N TYR A 15 9.55 10.75 -7.20
CA TYR A 15 9.71 11.14 -5.80
C TYR A 15 8.36 11.47 -5.14
N ILE A 16 7.52 12.24 -5.82
CA ILE A 16 6.19 12.61 -5.32
C ILE A 16 5.32 11.36 -5.16
N ALA A 17 5.35 10.44 -6.12
CA ALA A 17 4.59 9.20 -6.03
C ALA A 17 5.03 8.36 -4.81
N ASN A 18 6.33 8.24 -4.58
CA ASN A 18 6.88 7.56 -3.41
C ASN A 18 6.52 8.27 -2.10
N GLN A 19 6.56 9.61 -2.07
CA GLN A 19 6.19 10.37 -0.88
C GLN A 19 4.71 10.19 -0.54
N ARG A 20 3.82 10.25 -1.54
CA ARG A 20 2.39 9.98 -1.36
C ARG A 20 2.14 8.58 -0.78
N GLN A 21 2.88 7.58 -1.23
CA GLN A 21 2.79 6.22 -0.67
C GLN A 21 3.21 6.18 0.80
N LYS A 22 4.30 6.84 1.16
CA LYS A 22 4.77 6.93 2.55
C LYS A 22 3.77 7.63 3.46
N ASP A 23 3.19 8.74 3.00
CA ASP A 23 2.22 9.50 3.77
C ASP A 23 0.94 8.69 4.01
N LEU A 24 0.48 7.93 3.00
CA LEU A 24 -0.64 7.01 3.13
C LEU A 24 -0.36 5.91 4.17
N LEU A 25 0.80 5.28 4.09
CA LEU A 25 1.18 4.23 5.05
C LEU A 25 1.41 4.79 6.46
N SER A 26 1.92 6.03 6.57
CA SER A 26 2.03 6.73 7.85
C SER A 26 0.66 7.03 8.47
N CYS A 27 -0.33 7.39 7.65
CA CYS A 27 -1.71 7.55 8.11
C CYS A 27 -2.27 6.24 8.66
N LEU A 28 -2.03 5.10 7.98
CA LEU A 28 -2.44 3.78 8.45
C LEU A 28 -1.76 3.42 9.77
N LYS A 29 -0.47 3.72 9.92
CA LYS A 29 0.23 3.56 11.19
C LYS A 29 -0.44 4.32 12.33
N GLY A 30 -0.86 5.56 12.08
CA GLY A 30 -1.57 6.35 13.09
C GLY A 30 -2.93 5.77 13.52
N ILE A 31 -3.58 5.02 12.61
CA ILE A 31 -4.89 4.40 12.87
C ILE A 31 -4.75 3.07 13.61
N PHE A 32 -3.84 2.21 13.15
CA PHE A 32 -3.67 0.84 13.67
C PHE A 32 -2.65 0.73 14.80
N GLY A 33 -1.89 1.80 15.08
CA GLY A 33 -0.83 1.78 16.08
C GLY A 33 0.47 1.15 15.58
N ASP A 34 1.38 0.91 16.51
CA ASP A 34 2.65 0.26 16.22
C ASP A 34 2.49 -1.26 16.11
N VAL A 35 3.31 -1.89 15.27
CA VAL A 35 3.37 -3.35 15.16
C VAL A 35 3.76 -3.94 16.50
N GLY A 36 2.98 -4.92 16.97
CA GLY A 36 3.17 -5.53 18.29
C GLY A 36 2.57 -4.75 19.48
N ASP A 37 2.17 -3.49 19.30
CA ASP A 37 1.47 -2.70 20.32
C ASP A 37 0.29 -1.93 19.72
N THR A 38 -0.86 -2.58 19.66
CA THR A 38 -2.11 -1.99 19.18
C THR A 38 -2.98 -1.45 20.33
N SER A 39 -2.50 -1.45 21.57
CA SER A 39 -3.30 -1.15 22.78
C SER A 39 -3.88 0.25 22.78
N SER A 40 -3.20 1.21 22.16
CA SER A 40 -3.63 2.61 22.04
C SER A 40 -4.22 2.98 20.67
N ALA A 41 -4.36 2.00 19.76
CA ALA A 41 -4.85 2.24 18.42
C ALA A 41 -6.38 2.38 18.37
N SER A 42 -6.87 3.31 17.56
CA SER A 42 -8.31 3.52 17.35
C SER A 42 -9.02 2.28 16.79
N PHE A 43 -8.31 1.43 16.05
CA PHE A 43 -8.81 0.22 15.41
C PHE A 43 -8.12 -1.07 15.92
N ALA A 44 -7.66 -1.08 17.18
CA ALA A 44 -7.06 -2.26 17.79
C ALA A 44 -7.93 -3.53 17.65
N ALA A 45 -9.25 -3.38 17.69
CA ALA A 45 -10.20 -4.49 17.53
C ALA A 45 -10.20 -5.11 16.11
N LEU A 46 -9.62 -4.44 15.11
CA LEU A 46 -9.47 -4.93 13.73
C LEU A 46 -8.04 -5.42 13.44
N ALA A 47 -7.19 -5.49 14.44
CA ALA A 47 -5.84 -6.02 14.31
C ALA A 47 -5.79 -7.48 14.74
N VAL A 48 -5.11 -8.29 13.94
CA VAL A 48 -4.81 -9.69 14.25
C VAL A 48 -3.34 -9.79 14.58
N ASP A 49 -3.02 -10.33 15.75
CA ASP A 49 -1.64 -10.63 16.10
C ASP A 49 -1.17 -11.86 15.32
N GLY A 50 -0.16 -11.66 14.48
CA GLY A 50 0.48 -12.72 13.70
C GLY A 50 1.55 -13.48 14.47
N ALA A 51 1.87 -13.08 15.71
CA ALA A 51 2.87 -13.75 16.53
C ALA A 51 2.27 -14.93 17.29
N SER A 52 3.10 -15.92 17.56
CA SER A 52 2.80 -16.99 18.52
C SER A 52 3.65 -16.77 19.77
N GLY A 53 3.11 -16.03 20.73
CA GLY A 53 3.90 -15.47 21.82
C GLY A 53 4.86 -14.39 21.30
N ASP A 54 6.10 -14.36 21.78
CA ASP A 54 7.12 -13.41 21.34
C ASP A 54 7.82 -13.78 20.02
N THR A 55 7.33 -14.82 19.31
CA THR A 55 7.97 -15.29 18.08
C THR A 55 7.14 -14.91 16.88
N PRO A 56 7.64 -14.08 15.96
CA PRO A 56 6.95 -13.75 14.72
C PRO A 56 6.67 -15.01 13.89
N THR A 57 5.46 -15.14 13.41
CA THR A 57 5.08 -16.23 12.50
C THR A 57 4.91 -15.70 11.09
N GLN A 58 5.15 -16.55 10.12
CA GLN A 58 4.92 -16.19 8.72
C GLN A 58 3.44 -15.99 8.44
N LEU A 59 3.10 -15.02 7.59
CA LEU A 59 1.71 -14.77 7.18
C LEU A 59 1.09 -16.03 6.57
N THR A 60 -0.03 -16.46 7.12
CA THR A 60 -0.79 -17.63 6.69
C THR A 60 -2.18 -17.26 6.23
N ALA A 61 -2.81 -18.13 5.44
CA ALA A 61 -4.20 -17.96 5.05
C ALA A 61 -5.14 -17.87 6.26
N ARG A 62 -4.83 -18.59 7.36
CA ARG A 62 -5.60 -18.55 8.59
C ARG A 62 -5.67 -17.15 9.19
N GLN A 63 -4.53 -16.46 9.29
CA GLN A 63 -4.47 -15.09 9.84
C GLN A 63 -5.26 -14.10 8.98
N VAL A 64 -5.23 -14.27 7.66
CA VAL A 64 -6.03 -13.45 6.74
C VAL A 64 -7.52 -13.72 6.93
N VAL A 65 -7.95 -14.98 7.05
CA VAL A 65 -9.35 -15.35 7.34
C VAL A 65 -9.78 -14.80 8.69
N GLU A 66 -8.92 -14.83 9.69
CA GLU A 66 -9.19 -14.25 11.00
C GLU A 66 -9.39 -12.73 10.88
N GLY A 67 -8.53 -12.03 10.16
CA GLY A 67 -8.72 -10.60 9.84
C GLY A 67 -10.02 -10.32 9.08
N GLN A 68 -10.38 -11.16 8.11
CA GLN A 68 -11.66 -11.06 7.41
C GLN A 68 -12.86 -11.24 8.37
N SER A 69 -12.76 -12.18 9.31
CA SER A 69 -13.83 -12.46 10.26
C SER A 69 -14.12 -11.29 11.21
N LEU A 70 -13.10 -10.47 11.53
CA LEU A 70 -13.28 -9.26 12.34
C LEU A 70 -14.16 -8.20 11.66
N LEU A 71 -14.24 -8.22 10.33
CA LEU A 71 -15.11 -7.32 9.56
C LEU A 71 -16.55 -7.86 9.40
N GLY A 72 -16.83 -9.07 9.90
CA GLY A 72 -18.14 -9.72 9.78
C GLY A 72 -18.59 -9.79 8.32
N ASP A 73 -19.80 -9.32 8.02
CA ASP A 73 -20.42 -9.37 6.69
C ASP A 73 -19.65 -8.58 5.60
N GLN A 74 -18.74 -7.72 6.01
CA GLN A 74 -17.93 -6.91 5.08
C GLN A 74 -16.61 -7.60 4.70
N GLY A 75 -16.25 -8.70 5.35
CA GLY A 75 -14.99 -9.41 5.13
C GLY A 75 -14.77 -9.87 3.68
N GLU A 76 -15.84 -10.27 3.00
CA GLU A 76 -15.77 -10.67 1.58
C GLU A 76 -15.55 -9.51 0.60
N LYS A 77 -15.70 -8.26 1.05
CA LYS A 77 -15.45 -7.08 0.21
C LYS A 77 -13.99 -6.66 0.16
N LEU A 78 -13.11 -7.37 0.85
CA LEU A 78 -11.68 -7.10 0.81
C LEU A 78 -11.15 -7.36 -0.61
N ALA A 79 -10.48 -6.36 -1.16
CA ALA A 79 -10.03 -6.35 -2.56
C ALA A 79 -8.50 -6.40 -2.69
N ALA A 80 -7.78 -5.90 -1.69
CA ALA A 80 -6.33 -5.80 -1.74
C ALA A 80 -5.68 -6.07 -0.38
N ILE A 81 -4.46 -6.58 -0.44
CA ILE A 81 -3.56 -6.75 0.70
C ILE A 81 -2.24 -6.04 0.40
N CYS A 82 -1.81 -5.16 1.31
CA CYS A 82 -0.51 -4.49 1.22
C CYS A 82 0.47 -5.17 2.19
N VAL A 83 1.60 -5.62 1.65
CA VAL A 83 2.59 -6.38 2.41
C VAL A 83 4.01 -5.85 2.18
N HIS A 84 4.89 -6.07 3.16
CA HIS A 84 6.32 -5.82 3.01
C HIS A 84 6.95 -6.81 2.01
N PRO A 85 8.01 -6.41 1.24
CA PRO A 85 8.68 -7.31 0.30
C PRO A 85 9.11 -8.64 0.90
N LYS A 86 9.58 -8.66 2.15
CA LYS A 86 9.96 -9.90 2.84
C LYS A 86 8.80 -10.88 2.93
N VAL A 87 7.63 -10.41 3.36
CA VAL A 87 6.40 -11.22 3.45
C VAL A 87 5.97 -11.71 2.07
N PHE A 88 6.07 -10.85 1.06
CA PHE A 88 5.76 -11.23 -0.32
C PHE A 88 6.64 -12.36 -0.83
N TYR A 89 7.95 -12.29 -0.60
CA TYR A 89 8.86 -13.34 -1.03
C TYR A 89 8.67 -14.64 -0.24
N ASP A 90 8.32 -14.58 1.04
CA ASP A 90 7.96 -15.74 1.84
C ASP A 90 6.67 -16.43 1.33
N LEU A 91 5.67 -15.64 0.91
CA LEU A 91 4.47 -16.18 0.26
C LEU A 91 4.79 -16.82 -1.10
N LYS A 92 5.68 -16.21 -1.87
CA LYS A 92 6.12 -16.72 -3.16
C LYS A 92 6.90 -18.03 -3.02
N GLU A 93 7.79 -18.13 -2.04
CA GLU A 93 8.56 -19.35 -1.74
C GLU A 93 7.62 -20.51 -1.42
N ARG A 94 6.59 -20.27 -0.64
CA ARG A 94 5.57 -21.26 -0.28
C ARG A 94 4.55 -21.56 -1.37
N ARG A 95 4.66 -20.93 -2.53
CA ARG A 95 3.70 -21.02 -3.64
C ARG A 95 2.26 -20.71 -3.22
N ALA A 96 2.10 -19.77 -2.28
CA ALA A 96 0.80 -19.34 -1.78
C ALA A 96 0.16 -18.24 -2.64
N LEU A 97 0.89 -17.70 -3.61
CA LEU A 97 0.41 -16.67 -4.52
C LEU A 97 -0.19 -17.29 -5.78
N ASP A 98 -1.40 -16.85 -6.10
CA ASP A 98 -1.99 -17.05 -7.40
C ASP A 98 -1.66 -15.85 -8.30
N TYR A 99 -1.55 -16.09 -9.61
CA TYR A 99 -1.27 -15.03 -10.57
C TYR A 99 -2.41 -14.91 -11.55
N ILE A 100 -2.94 -13.71 -11.69
CA ILE A 100 -3.83 -13.37 -12.78
C ILE A 100 -2.95 -13.01 -13.97
N TYR A 101 -2.97 -13.84 -15.00
CA TYR A 101 -2.29 -13.57 -16.26
C TYR A 101 -3.25 -12.92 -17.22
N ASP A 102 -2.82 -11.89 -17.94
CA ASP A 102 -3.54 -11.41 -19.10
C ASP A 102 -3.39 -12.45 -20.21
N ASN A 103 -4.53 -13.03 -20.57
CA ASN A 103 -4.50 -14.27 -21.29
C ASN A 103 -4.91 -14.11 -22.74
N ASN A 104 -3.91 -14.06 -23.55
CA ASN A 104 -4.08 -14.33 -24.96
C ASN A 104 -4.02 -15.85 -25.23
N GLY A 105 -4.81 -16.65 -24.53
CA GLY A 105 -4.91 -18.05 -24.90
C GLY A 105 -5.07 -19.12 -23.84
N GLN A 106 -5.47 -18.82 -22.61
CA GLN A 106 -5.72 -19.89 -21.64
C GLN A 106 -7.13 -19.84 -21.05
N PRO A 107 -7.82 -20.98 -20.98
CA PRO A 107 -9.19 -21.00 -20.52
C PRO A 107 -9.27 -20.79 -19.01
N ASP A 108 -10.32 -20.15 -18.60
CA ASP A 108 -10.84 -20.05 -17.28
C ASP A 108 -10.11 -19.21 -16.25
N SER A 109 -10.44 -17.96 -16.30
CA SER A 109 -10.70 -17.29 -15.04
C SER A 109 -11.69 -16.14 -15.29
N SER A 110 -12.77 -16.28 -14.60
CA SER A 110 -13.89 -15.40 -14.37
C SER A 110 -13.74 -13.91 -14.70
N ALA A 111 -14.83 -13.30 -15.07
CA ALA A 111 -15.10 -11.93 -15.51
C ALA A 111 -14.41 -10.74 -14.78
N ALA A 112 -13.71 -10.98 -13.68
CA ALA A 112 -12.92 -9.96 -12.98
C ALA A 112 -11.58 -9.64 -13.65
N GLN A 113 -11.12 -10.48 -14.58
CA GLN A 113 -9.82 -10.35 -15.23
C GLN A 113 -9.75 -9.23 -16.27
N GLY A 114 -10.81 -8.98 -17.00
CA GLY A 114 -10.79 -8.03 -18.12
C GLY A 114 -10.47 -6.59 -17.73
N SER A 115 -10.77 -6.20 -16.49
CA SER A 115 -10.56 -4.83 -16.02
C SER A 115 -9.15 -4.57 -15.48
N LEU A 116 -8.53 -5.56 -14.85
CA LEU A 116 -7.19 -5.43 -14.26
C LEU A 116 -6.07 -5.67 -15.28
N ALA A 117 -6.25 -6.65 -16.14
CA ALA A 117 -5.29 -6.98 -17.19
C ALA A 117 -5.14 -5.84 -18.20
N THR A 118 -6.23 -5.18 -18.61
CA THR A 118 -6.18 -4.00 -19.49
C THR A 118 -5.51 -2.79 -18.85
N ALA A 119 -5.55 -2.68 -17.51
CA ALA A 119 -4.94 -1.55 -16.81
C ALA A 119 -3.42 -1.71 -16.62
N PHE A 120 -2.91 -2.95 -16.61
CA PHE A 120 -1.51 -3.24 -16.32
C PHE A 120 -0.71 -3.84 -17.49
N GLY A 121 -1.33 -4.04 -18.65
CA GLY A 121 -0.71 -4.71 -19.81
C GLY A 121 -0.37 -6.18 -19.50
N ASP A 122 0.61 -6.72 -20.20
CA ASP A 122 1.07 -8.13 -20.09
C ASP A 122 1.75 -8.48 -18.74
N VAL A 123 1.45 -7.75 -17.66
CA VAL A 123 2.06 -7.99 -16.34
C VAL A 123 1.20 -8.94 -15.52
N SER A 124 1.78 -10.02 -15.04
CA SER A 124 1.12 -10.90 -14.08
C SER A 124 0.87 -10.18 -12.76
N VAL A 125 -0.40 -10.14 -12.32
CA VAL A 125 -0.79 -9.53 -11.05
C VAL A 125 -0.83 -10.61 -9.97
N PRO A 126 0.02 -10.54 -8.94
CA PRO A 126 -0.03 -11.50 -7.85
C PRO A 126 -1.29 -11.30 -7.01
N THR A 127 -1.96 -12.41 -6.71
CA THR A 127 -3.12 -12.44 -5.82
C THR A 127 -2.90 -13.42 -4.68
N PHE A 128 -3.47 -13.11 -3.52
CA PHE A 128 -3.48 -13.99 -2.37
C PHE A 128 -4.91 -14.07 -1.83
N MET A 129 -5.47 -15.27 -1.84
CA MET A 129 -6.87 -15.52 -1.45
C MET A 129 -7.88 -14.63 -2.19
N GLY A 130 -7.66 -14.40 -3.48
CA GLY A 130 -8.51 -13.56 -4.31
C GLY A 130 -8.28 -12.05 -4.17
N MET A 131 -7.46 -11.62 -3.24
CA MET A 131 -7.09 -10.21 -3.05
C MET A 131 -5.81 -9.88 -3.82
N ARG A 132 -5.78 -8.70 -4.43
CA ARG A 132 -4.58 -8.19 -5.10
C ARG A 132 -3.47 -7.92 -4.07
N VAL A 133 -2.27 -8.41 -4.33
CA VAL A 133 -1.10 -8.15 -3.49
C VAL A 133 -0.40 -6.86 -3.96
N ILE A 134 -0.26 -5.92 -3.03
CA ILE A 134 0.50 -4.67 -3.22
C ILE A 134 1.76 -4.79 -2.37
N VAL A 135 2.91 -4.58 -2.97
CA VAL A 135 4.19 -4.70 -2.27
C VAL A 135 4.78 -3.32 -2.02
N SER A 136 5.09 -3.01 -0.77
CA SER A 136 5.73 -1.76 -0.39
C SER A 136 6.76 -1.98 0.71
N ALA A 137 7.94 -1.42 0.53
CA ALA A 137 8.99 -1.42 1.54
C ALA A 137 8.72 -0.44 2.69
N ASP A 138 7.81 0.51 2.50
CA ASP A 138 7.45 1.52 3.49
C ASP A 138 6.38 1.04 4.48
N VAL A 139 5.94 -0.22 4.36
CA VAL A 139 5.05 -0.86 5.33
C VAL A 139 5.75 -0.93 6.68
N GLN A 140 5.01 -0.64 7.73
CA GLN A 140 5.53 -0.58 9.09
C GLN A 140 6.19 -1.90 9.51
N THR A 141 7.32 -1.76 10.19
CA THR A 141 8.06 -2.87 10.79
C THR A 141 8.42 -2.55 12.24
N ALA A 142 8.50 -3.56 13.08
CA ALA A 142 8.99 -3.46 14.45
C ALA A 142 10.03 -4.56 14.73
N GLY A 143 10.82 -4.35 15.79
CA GLY A 143 11.87 -5.31 16.16
C GLY A 143 13.14 -5.19 15.29
N SER A 144 14.02 -6.18 15.43
CA SER A 144 15.28 -6.23 14.68
C SER A 144 15.75 -7.67 14.45
N GLY A 145 16.47 -7.86 13.36
CA GLY A 145 17.05 -9.18 13.02
C GLY A 145 15.98 -10.24 12.77
N ALA A 146 16.09 -11.37 13.45
CA ALA A 146 15.18 -12.50 13.30
C ALA A 146 13.81 -12.28 13.95
N SER A 147 13.69 -11.30 14.84
CA SER A 147 12.45 -10.93 15.53
C SER A 147 11.77 -9.72 14.87
N THR A 148 12.06 -9.42 13.61
CA THR A 148 11.41 -8.34 12.90
C THR A 148 9.99 -8.74 12.51
N GLU A 149 9.02 -7.96 12.94
CA GLU A 149 7.61 -8.08 12.62
C GLU A 149 7.24 -7.11 11.50
N TYR A 150 6.32 -7.52 10.65
CA TYR A 150 5.88 -6.77 9.49
C TYR A 150 4.37 -6.60 9.51
N ALA A 151 3.90 -5.37 9.39
CA ALA A 151 2.47 -5.12 9.21
C ALA A 151 1.99 -5.66 7.84
N SER A 152 0.74 -6.07 7.79
CA SER A 152 0.05 -6.38 6.55
C SER A 152 -1.34 -5.76 6.62
N TYR A 153 -1.69 -4.92 5.64
CA TYR A 153 -2.94 -4.18 5.64
C TYR A 153 -3.90 -4.76 4.62
N LEU A 154 -5.12 -5.03 5.07
CA LEU A 154 -6.23 -5.50 4.23
C LEU A 154 -7.17 -4.33 3.91
N PHE A 155 -7.54 -4.17 2.64
CA PHE A 155 -8.37 -3.05 2.20
C PHE A 155 -9.57 -3.52 1.39
N THR A 156 -10.67 -2.82 1.60
CA THR A 156 -11.79 -2.81 0.66
C THR A 156 -11.59 -1.69 -0.37
N GLN A 157 -12.30 -1.77 -1.47
CA GLN A 157 -12.36 -0.66 -2.41
C GLN A 157 -13.01 0.57 -1.73
N GLY A 158 -12.34 1.72 -1.80
CA GLY A 158 -12.83 2.96 -1.18
C GLY A 158 -12.57 3.06 0.32
N ALA A 159 -11.72 2.22 0.93
CA ALA A 159 -11.36 2.31 2.35
C ALA A 159 -10.63 3.62 2.71
N ILE A 160 -9.91 4.19 1.77
CA ILE A 160 -9.15 5.43 1.95
C ILE A 160 -9.58 6.43 0.89
N GLY A 161 -10.01 7.61 1.34
CA GLY A 161 -10.26 8.77 0.49
C GLY A 161 -8.99 9.60 0.34
N SER A 162 -8.75 10.10 -0.87
CA SER A 162 -7.72 11.09 -1.14
C SER A 162 -8.40 12.39 -1.55
N GLY A 163 -8.20 13.44 -0.76
CA GLY A 163 -8.61 14.81 -1.09
C GLY A 163 -7.41 15.56 -1.67
N GLU A 164 -7.58 16.19 -2.80
CA GLU A 164 -6.54 16.97 -3.46
C GLU A 164 -7.07 18.39 -3.67
N GLN A 165 -6.43 19.36 -3.02
CA GLN A 165 -6.76 20.78 -3.16
C GLN A 165 -5.97 21.41 -4.31
N LEU A 166 -4.69 21.05 -4.42
CA LEU A 166 -3.80 21.48 -5.48
C LEU A 166 -3.09 20.27 -6.05
N GLY A 167 -3.30 20.00 -7.33
CA GLY A 167 -2.53 19.01 -8.06
C GLY A 167 -1.06 19.40 -8.16
N ALA A 168 -0.22 18.48 -8.60
CA ALA A 168 1.20 18.79 -8.79
C ALA A 168 1.36 19.96 -9.78
N ASN A 169 1.76 21.12 -9.29
CA ASN A 169 2.07 22.29 -10.05
C ASN A 169 3.58 22.42 -10.18
N PHE A 170 4.07 22.37 -11.42
CA PHE A 170 5.49 22.48 -11.73
C PHE A 170 5.78 23.89 -12.18
N GLU A 171 6.70 24.56 -11.50
CA GLU A 171 7.18 25.88 -11.85
C GLU A 171 8.67 25.80 -12.16
N GLN A 172 9.06 26.48 -13.23
CA GLN A 172 10.46 26.58 -13.63
C GLN A 172 10.82 28.04 -13.79
N ASP A 173 11.94 28.43 -13.18
CA ASP A 173 12.51 29.77 -13.29
C ASP A 173 13.97 29.68 -13.64
N ARG A 174 14.43 30.63 -14.46
CA ARG A 174 15.83 30.75 -14.87
C ARG A 174 16.42 32.04 -14.37
N ASP A 175 17.39 31.94 -13.47
CA ASP A 175 18.22 33.07 -13.05
C ASP A 175 19.35 33.30 -14.09
N ILE A 176 19.20 34.38 -14.84
CA ILE A 176 20.15 34.76 -15.89
C ILE A 176 21.49 35.23 -15.28
N LEU A 177 21.46 35.82 -14.08
CA LEU A 177 22.67 36.33 -13.41
C LEU A 177 23.50 35.20 -12.80
N ALA A 178 22.83 34.27 -12.13
CA ALA A 178 23.47 33.09 -11.54
C ALA A 178 23.70 31.97 -12.55
N LYS A 179 23.13 32.07 -13.78
CA LYS A 179 23.16 31.02 -14.82
C LYS A 179 22.69 29.67 -14.29
N SER A 180 21.66 29.69 -13.42
CA SER A 180 21.06 28.53 -12.84
C SER A 180 19.59 28.41 -13.24
N ASP A 181 19.12 27.18 -13.41
CA ASP A 181 17.70 26.87 -13.60
C ASP A 181 17.19 26.26 -12.31
N ALA A 182 16.07 26.80 -11.79
CA ALA A 182 15.38 26.31 -10.61
C ALA A 182 14.05 25.68 -11.02
N MET A 183 13.67 24.60 -10.36
CA MET A 183 12.36 23.96 -10.52
C MET A 183 11.76 23.76 -9.15
N SER A 184 10.47 24.13 -8.99
CA SER A 184 9.69 23.86 -7.80
C SER A 184 8.45 23.02 -8.16
N VAL A 185 7.99 22.24 -7.20
CA VAL A 185 6.76 21.48 -7.30
C VAL A 185 5.96 21.69 -6.04
N ASP A 186 4.74 22.20 -6.22
CA ASP A 186 3.80 22.40 -5.14
C ASP A 186 2.62 21.45 -5.31
N LEU A 187 2.22 20.79 -4.21
CA LEU A 187 1.04 19.96 -4.20
C LEU A 187 0.41 19.95 -2.80
N HIS A 188 -0.93 19.96 -2.76
CA HIS A 188 -1.68 19.89 -1.50
C HIS A 188 -2.67 18.73 -1.56
N TYR A 189 -2.47 17.74 -0.71
CA TYR A 189 -3.35 16.58 -0.61
C TYR A 189 -3.49 16.11 0.83
N VAL A 190 -4.53 15.35 1.10
CA VAL A 190 -4.78 14.71 2.39
C VAL A 190 -5.35 13.32 2.18
N TYR A 191 -4.93 12.38 3.00
CA TYR A 191 -5.53 11.05 3.08
C TYR A 191 -6.46 10.96 4.28
N HIS A 192 -7.62 10.38 4.07
CA HIS A 192 -8.60 10.14 5.12
C HIS A 192 -9.15 8.72 5.03
N PRO A 193 -9.04 7.92 6.10
CA PRO A 193 -9.70 6.61 6.16
C PRO A 193 -11.20 6.80 6.26
N ILE A 194 -11.94 6.17 5.35
CA ILE A 194 -13.40 6.27 5.33
C ILE A 194 -13.97 5.33 6.38
N GLY A 195 -14.93 5.84 7.16
CA GLY A 195 -15.56 5.07 8.26
C GLY A 195 -14.92 5.29 9.63
N SER A 196 -13.86 6.11 9.73
CA SER A 196 -13.33 6.56 11.01
C SER A 196 -13.84 7.94 11.38
N SER A 197 -14.12 8.17 12.65
CA SER A 197 -14.36 9.51 13.18
C SER A 197 -13.28 9.85 14.20
N PHE A 198 -12.71 11.04 14.09
CA PHE A 198 -11.80 11.54 15.12
C PHE A 198 -12.63 11.99 16.32
N SER A 199 -12.39 11.38 17.49
CA SER A 199 -12.96 11.87 18.75
C SER A 199 -12.15 13.06 19.21
N THR A 200 -12.79 14.21 19.34
CA THR A 200 -12.25 15.40 20.01
C THR A 200 -12.53 15.36 21.50
N SER A 201 -12.33 14.24 22.17
CA SER A 201 -12.34 14.23 23.63
C SER A 201 -11.06 14.88 24.13
N VAL A 202 -11.18 16.14 24.52
CA VAL A 202 -10.19 16.88 25.31
C VAL A 202 -10.31 16.43 26.76
#